data_c7c1c7a7b6f41803bd7b52eb74abdfed
#
_entry.id   c7c1c7a7b6f41803bd7b52eb74abdfed
#
_cell.length_a   1.000
_cell.length_b   1.000
_cell.length_c   1.000
_cell.angle_alpha   90.00
_cell.angle_beta   90.00
_cell.angle_gamma   90.00
#
_symmetry.space_group_name_H-M   'P 1'
#
loop_
_entity.id
_entity.type
_entity.pdbx_description
1 polymer ?
#
loop_
_entity_poly.entity_id
_entity_poly.type
_entity_poly.pdbx_seq_one_letter_code
_entity_poly.pdbx_strand_id
1 'polypeptide(L)'
;ITKFFDDRGYNVIRFKGLRCPSPVAIADITADTLSNALSEIDGKDIDALVQFGTNLHFMKQAASEEIKHKKPVISINSASYWHALRLSDIDDRYEGYGQLLSQY
;
A
#
# COMPACT_ATOMS: atom_id res chain seq x y z
N ILE A 1 14.51 2.18 1.71
CA ILE A 1 13.26 2.31 0.92
C ILE A 1 13.32 3.51 -0.01
N THR A 2 13.67 4.67 0.49
CA THR A 2 13.74 5.89 -0.33
C THR A 2 14.70 5.72 -1.50
N LYS A 3 15.90 5.18 -1.23
CA LYS A 3 16.90 4.93 -2.27
C LYS A 3 16.39 3.98 -3.34
N PHE A 4 15.65 2.94 -2.94
CA PHE A 4 15.06 1.98 -3.88
C PHE A 4 14.16 2.65 -4.91
N PHE A 5 13.31 3.58 -4.46
CA PHE A 5 12.40 4.30 -5.34
C PHE A 5 13.12 5.36 -6.17
N ASP A 6 14.06 6.10 -5.57
CA ASP A 6 14.83 7.12 -6.27
C ASP A 6 15.62 6.51 -7.42
N ASP A 7 16.24 5.34 -7.21
CA ASP A 7 17.01 4.63 -8.23
C ASP A 7 16.15 4.20 -9.42
N ARG A 8 14.83 4.13 -9.24
CA ARG A 8 13.87 3.71 -10.27
C ARG A 8 13.04 4.85 -10.84
N GLY A 9 13.41 6.09 -10.54
CA GLY A 9 12.75 7.27 -11.09
C GLY A 9 11.50 7.73 -10.35
N TYR A 10 11.25 7.19 -9.17
CA TYR A 10 10.13 7.61 -8.31
C TYR A 10 10.65 8.53 -7.22
N ASN A 11 9.88 9.55 -6.90
CA ASN A 11 10.25 10.55 -5.91
C ASN A 11 9.46 10.33 -4.62
N VAL A 12 10.16 9.93 -3.55
CA VAL A 12 9.54 9.73 -2.23
C VAL A 12 9.45 11.09 -1.52
N ILE A 13 8.27 11.69 -1.51
CA ILE A 13 8.05 13.01 -0.92
C ILE A 13 7.98 12.94 0.60
N ARG A 14 7.24 11.95 1.13
CA ARG A 14 7.07 11.77 2.58
C ARG A 14 7.19 10.31 2.95
N PHE A 15 7.62 10.06 4.17
CA PHE A 15 7.78 8.73 4.72
C PHE A 15 7.36 8.73 6.19
N LYS A 16 6.59 7.73 6.60
CA LYS A 16 6.20 7.55 8.00
C LYS A 16 6.41 6.11 8.44
N GLY A 17 7.21 5.93 9.49
CA GLY A 17 7.39 4.63 10.15
C GLY A 17 6.39 4.46 11.29
N LEU A 18 5.71 3.33 11.31
CA LEU A 18 4.82 2.94 12.42
C LEU A 18 5.63 2.12 13.43
N ARG A 19 6.24 2.76 14.37
CA ARG A 19 7.17 2.15 15.32
C ARG A 19 6.49 1.09 16.18
N CYS A 20 6.58 -0.16 15.76
CA CYS A 20 6.03 -1.29 16.50
C CYS A 20 7.10 -1.94 17.38
N PRO A 21 6.76 -2.42 18.60
CA PRO A 21 7.73 -3.03 19.51
C PRO A 21 8.26 -4.37 19.01
N SER A 22 7.56 -5.03 18.10
CA SER A 22 8.01 -6.30 17.50
C SER A 22 7.34 -6.54 16.16
N PRO A 23 7.89 -7.43 15.32
CA PRO A 23 7.22 -7.81 14.05
C PRO A 23 5.82 -8.40 14.26
N VAL A 24 5.58 -9.09 15.37
CA VAL A 24 4.26 -9.65 15.69
C VAL A 24 3.26 -8.55 16.00
N ALA A 25 3.68 -7.49 16.68
CA ALA A 25 2.81 -6.36 17.03
C ALA A 25 2.35 -5.58 15.80
N ILE A 26 3.02 -5.68 14.67
CA ILE A 26 2.61 -5.02 13.43
C ILE A 26 1.24 -5.51 12.98
N ALA A 27 0.94 -6.80 13.18
CA ALA A 27 -0.35 -7.38 12.80
C ALA A 27 -1.52 -6.85 13.63
N ASP A 28 -1.24 -6.24 14.79
CA ASP A 28 -2.26 -5.73 15.71
C ASP A 28 -2.56 -4.24 15.50
N ILE A 29 -1.94 -3.58 14.51
CA ILE A 29 -2.20 -2.17 14.21
C ILE A 29 -3.64 -2.01 13.73
N THR A 30 -4.35 -1.04 14.32
CA THR A 30 -5.76 -0.80 13.98
C THR A 30 -5.92 -0.07 12.65
N ALA A 31 -7.10 -0.26 12.04
CA ALA A 31 -7.46 0.46 10.81
C ALA A 31 -7.43 1.98 10.99
N ASP A 32 -7.85 2.48 12.15
CA ASP A 32 -7.84 3.92 12.44
C ASP A 32 -6.41 4.48 12.49
N THR A 33 -5.48 3.75 13.08
CA THR A 33 -4.08 4.14 13.12
C THR A 33 -3.50 4.24 11.71
N LEU A 34 -3.80 3.26 10.87
CA LEU A 34 -3.35 3.25 9.46
C LEU A 34 -3.96 4.39 8.66
N SER A 35 -5.26 4.63 8.81
CA SER A 35 -5.96 5.71 8.12
C SER A 35 -5.38 7.07 8.51
N ASN A 36 -5.12 7.30 9.79
CA ASN A 36 -4.51 8.53 10.29
C ASN A 36 -3.09 8.71 9.74
N ALA A 37 -2.31 7.66 9.68
CA ALA A 37 -0.95 7.71 9.13
C ALA A 37 -0.97 8.08 7.65
N LEU A 38 -1.86 7.51 6.87
CA LEU A 38 -2.03 7.84 5.46
C LEU A 38 -2.44 9.30 5.28
N SER A 39 -3.37 9.79 6.09
CA SER A 39 -3.82 11.18 6.02
C SER A 39 -2.71 12.18 6.36
N GLU A 40 -1.80 11.81 7.26
CA GLU A 40 -0.66 12.66 7.62
C GLU A 40 0.32 12.86 6.46
N ILE A 41 0.53 11.83 5.64
CA ILE A 41 1.50 11.90 4.55
C ILE A 41 0.87 12.26 3.21
N ASP A 42 -0.45 12.21 3.08
CA ASP A 42 -1.15 12.57 1.85
C ASP A 42 -1.12 14.10 1.63
N GLY A 43 -1.32 14.51 0.38
CA GLY A 43 -1.35 15.91 -0.01
C GLY A 43 -1.51 16.05 -1.51
N LYS A 44 -1.68 17.27 -1.98
CA LYS A 44 -1.84 17.56 -3.41
C LYS A 44 -0.59 17.24 -4.22
N ASP A 45 0.56 17.18 -3.56
CA ASP A 45 1.86 16.87 -4.16
C ASP A 45 2.14 15.34 -4.22
N ILE A 46 1.18 14.52 -3.77
CA ILE A 46 1.33 13.06 -3.72
C ILE A 46 0.47 12.41 -4.80
N ASP A 47 1.10 11.57 -5.62
CA ASP A 47 0.42 10.85 -6.71
C ASP A 47 -0.09 9.47 -6.28
N ALA A 48 0.56 8.83 -5.32
CA ALA A 48 0.18 7.52 -4.82
C ALA A 48 0.68 7.32 -3.40
N LEU A 49 -0.01 6.47 -2.66
CA LEU A 49 0.37 6.06 -1.31
C LEU A 49 0.76 4.59 -1.34
N VAL A 50 1.86 4.24 -0.69
CA VAL A 50 2.40 2.87 -0.70
C VAL A 50 2.68 2.42 0.71
N GLN A 51 2.20 1.22 1.07
CA GLN A 51 2.44 0.61 2.36
C GLN A 51 3.44 -0.54 2.21
N PHE A 52 4.47 -0.55 3.03
CA PHE A 52 5.44 -1.62 3.15
C PHE A 52 5.29 -2.35 4.48
N GLY A 53 5.65 -3.60 4.50
CA GLY A 53 5.56 -4.47 5.66
C GLY A 53 4.54 -5.57 5.47
N THR A 54 5.01 -6.79 5.24
CA THR A 54 4.14 -7.92 4.90
C THR A 54 3.30 -8.41 6.07
N ASN A 55 3.68 -8.10 7.31
CA ASN A 55 2.93 -8.48 8.50
C ASN A 55 1.70 -7.61 8.73
N LEU A 56 1.56 -6.51 8.01
CA LEU A 56 0.46 -5.58 8.17
C LEU A 56 -0.73 -6.01 7.30
N HIS A 57 -1.89 -6.17 7.92
CA HIS A 57 -3.13 -6.50 7.22
C HIS A 57 -3.73 -5.23 6.60
N PHE A 58 -3.47 -4.99 5.33
CA PHE A 58 -3.84 -3.74 4.68
C PHE A 58 -4.56 -3.88 3.34
N MET A 59 -4.62 -5.07 2.74
CA MET A 59 -5.15 -5.22 1.37
C MET A 59 -6.58 -4.70 1.22
N LYS A 60 -7.47 -5.06 2.15
CA LYS A 60 -8.87 -4.60 2.08
C LYS A 60 -9.00 -3.13 2.43
N GLN A 61 -8.23 -2.66 3.40
CA GLN A 61 -8.27 -1.26 3.79
C GLN A 61 -7.74 -0.36 2.68
N ALA A 62 -6.75 -0.83 1.93
CA ALA A 62 -6.22 -0.08 0.79
C ALA A 62 -7.32 0.29 -0.21
N ALA A 63 -8.26 -0.60 -0.46
CA ALA A 63 -9.39 -0.33 -1.36
C ALA A 63 -10.25 0.84 -0.85
N SER A 64 -10.54 0.87 0.44
CA SER A 64 -11.29 1.97 1.06
C SER A 64 -10.51 3.28 1.03
N GLU A 65 -9.21 3.21 1.29
CA GLU A 65 -8.34 4.39 1.30
C GLU A 65 -8.15 4.98 -0.10
N GLU A 66 -8.18 4.14 -1.15
CA GLU A 66 -8.15 4.64 -2.54
C GLU A 66 -9.34 5.55 -2.83
N ILE A 67 -10.52 5.17 -2.35
CA ILE A 67 -11.73 5.97 -2.52
C ILE A 67 -11.61 7.27 -1.72
N LYS A 68 -11.15 7.20 -0.49
CA LYS A 68 -11.02 8.34 0.42
C LYS A 68 -10.02 9.37 -0.11
N HIS A 69 -8.86 8.93 -0.57
CA HIS A 69 -7.78 9.82 -1.03
C HIS A 69 -7.83 10.12 -2.52
N LYS A 70 -8.68 9.41 -3.29
CA LYS A 70 -8.85 9.59 -4.74
C LYS A 70 -7.56 9.42 -5.51
N LYS A 71 -6.74 8.45 -5.11
CA LYS A 71 -5.46 8.10 -5.74
C LYS A 71 -5.11 6.66 -5.41
N PRO A 72 -4.19 6.03 -6.15
CA PRO A 72 -3.77 4.66 -5.85
C PRO A 72 -3.19 4.55 -4.44
N VAL A 73 -3.66 3.54 -3.70
CA VAL A 73 -3.12 3.15 -2.40
C VAL A 73 -2.72 1.68 -2.51
N ILE A 74 -1.43 1.43 -2.49
CA ILE A 74 -0.88 0.11 -2.82
C ILE A 74 -0.29 -0.53 -1.57
N SER A 75 -0.82 -1.71 -1.21
CA SER A 75 -0.19 -2.53 -0.18
C SER A 75 0.88 -3.42 -0.82
N ILE A 76 1.96 -3.67 -0.10
CA ILE A 76 3.02 -4.57 -0.59
C ILE A 76 2.47 -5.98 -0.86
N ASN A 77 1.53 -6.45 -0.06
CA ASN A 77 0.93 -7.77 -0.24
C ASN A 77 0.10 -7.85 -1.53
N SER A 78 -0.68 -6.81 -1.85
CA SER A 78 -1.42 -6.75 -3.12
C SER A 78 -0.48 -6.72 -4.31
N ALA A 79 0.58 -5.92 -4.24
CA ALA A 79 1.55 -5.80 -5.33
C ALA A 79 2.28 -7.12 -5.58
N SER A 80 2.69 -7.81 -4.52
CA SER A 80 3.37 -9.10 -4.61
C SER A 80 2.47 -10.17 -5.20
N TYR A 81 1.22 -10.24 -4.75
CA TYR A 81 0.24 -11.19 -5.25
C TYR A 81 -0.09 -10.94 -6.72
N TRP A 82 -0.34 -9.69 -7.08
CA TRP A 82 -0.58 -9.30 -8.47
C TRP A 82 0.58 -9.69 -9.38
N HIS A 83 1.79 -9.38 -8.97
CA HIS A 83 2.98 -9.69 -9.77
C HIS A 83 3.16 -11.20 -9.95
N ALA A 84 2.97 -11.97 -8.89
CA ALA A 84 3.05 -13.43 -8.97
C ALA A 84 2.02 -14.01 -9.93
N LEU A 85 0.78 -13.50 -9.91
CA LEU A 85 -0.26 -13.93 -10.85
C LEU A 85 0.16 -13.67 -12.30
N ARG A 86 0.64 -12.46 -12.60
CA ARG A 86 1.00 -12.07 -13.97
C ARG A 86 2.23 -12.82 -14.47
N LEU A 87 3.21 -13.08 -13.62
CA LEU A 87 4.37 -13.91 -13.96
C LEU A 87 4.00 -15.36 -14.26
N SER A 88 2.91 -15.84 -13.68
CA SER A 88 2.40 -17.20 -13.89
C SER A 88 1.37 -17.30 -15.03
N ASP A 89 1.22 -16.24 -15.81
CA ASP A 89 0.23 -16.12 -16.89
C ASP A 89 -1.23 -16.26 -16.41
N ILE A 90 -1.49 -15.89 -15.16
CA ILE A 90 -2.84 -15.86 -14.60
C ILE A 90 -3.37 -14.43 -14.70
N ASP A 91 -4.45 -14.25 -15.48
CA ASP A 91 -5.06 -12.94 -15.74
C ASP A 91 -6.26 -12.65 -14.84
N ASP A 92 -6.49 -13.45 -13.81
CA ASP A 92 -7.58 -13.25 -12.88
C ASP A 92 -7.53 -11.87 -12.24
N ARG A 93 -8.71 -11.26 -12.10
CA ARG A 93 -8.87 -9.95 -11.46
C ARG A 93 -9.83 -10.07 -10.29
N TYR A 94 -9.57 -9.31 -9.23
CA TYR A 94 -10.30 -9.42 -7.98
C TYR A 94 -10.79 -8.05 -7.53
N GLU A 95 -12.07 -7.95 -7.24
CA GLU A 95 -12.69 -6.75 -6.68
C GLU A 95 -12.54 -6.72 -5.16
N GLY A 96 -12.53 -5.51 -4.59
CA GLY A 96 -12.51 -5.32 -3.15
C GLY A 96 -11.11 -5.21 -2.53
N TYR A 97 -10.05 -5.23 -3.35
CA TYR A 97 -8.66 -5.15 -2.87
C TYR A 97 -7.87 -4.02 -3.54
N GLY A 98 -8.56 -3.08 -4.19
CA GLY A 98 -7.95 -1.93 -4.85
C GLY A 98 -7.78 -2.10 -6.36
N GLN A 99 -7.42 -1.02 -7.02
CA GLN A 99 -7.36 -0.94 -8.49
C GLN A 99 -6.35 -1.90 -9.11
N LEU A 100 -5.24 -2.16 -8.41
CA LEU A 100 -4.19 -3.00 -8.96
C LEU A 100 -4.70 -4.40 -9.29
N LEU A 101 -5.46 -5.01 -8.36
CA LEU A 101 -6.01 -6.35 -8.55
C LEU A 101 -7.28 -6.38 -9.39
N SER A 102 -8.03 -5.27 -9.47
CA SER A 102 -9.29 -5.25 -10.21
C SER A 102 -9.13 -4.81 -11.67
N GLN A 103 -8.12 -3.99 -12.00
CA GLN A 103 -8.02 -3.36 -13.32
C GLN A 103 -6.78 -3.78 -14.11
N TYR A 104 -5.75 -4.25 -13.48
CA TYR A 104 -4.48 -4.58 -14.10
C TYR A 104 -4.12 -6.05 -13.96
#